data_47eb7c72101f4959d969a0edfb604b35
#
_entry.id   47eb7c72101f4959d969a0edfb604b35
#
_cell.length_a   1.000
_cell.length_b   1.000
_cell.length_c   1.000
_cell.angle_alpha   90.00
_cell.angle_beta   90.00
_cell.angle_gamma   90.00
#
_symmetry.space_group_name_H-M   'P 1'
#
loop_
_entity.id
_entity.type
_entity.pdbx_description
1 polymer ?
#
loop_
_entity_poly.entity_id
_entity_poly.type
_entity_poly.pdbx_seq_one_letter_code
_entity_poly.pdbx_strand_id
1 'polypeptide(L)'
;MSNPRNTKAKQAVLNEINQSSFALSQPEIFDRVQGMCDRVTVYRILDRLVTENKIHKIVNVDGTINYARCIRCNDAHEHAHDHLHFSCITCKKIECLEEHLIHVKLPDTYQIKELFLTISGICPSCSLS
;
A
#
# COMPACT_ATOMS: atom_id res chain seq x y z
N MET A 1 -16.22 14.65 -15.48
CA MET A 1 -16.61 15.27 -14.22
C MET A 1 -16.77 14.23 -13.14
N SER A 2 -16.11 14.42 -12.02
CA SER A 2 -16.21 13.49 -10.92
C SER A 2 -17.54 13.71 -10.17
N ASN A 3 -18.18 12.59 -9.83
CA ASN A 3 -19.36 12.61 -8.97
C ASN A 3 -18.93 13.11 -7.59
N PRO A 4 -19.59 14.14 -7.01
CA PRO A 4 -19.22 14.65 -5.68
C PRO A 4 -19.19 13.57 -4.60
N ARG A 5 -20.09 12.58 -4.70
CA ARG A 5 -20.10 11.46 -3.78
C ARG A 5 -18.80 10.64 -3.87
N ASN A 6 -18.34 10.39 -5.09
CA ASN A 6 -17.10 9.66 -5.30
C ASN A 6 -15.88 10.45 -4.83
N THR A 7 -15.94 11.78 -4.96
CA THR A 7 -14.85 12.64 -4.48
C THR A 7 -14.72 12.56 -2.96
N LYS A 8 -15.84 12.58 -2.25
CA LYS A 8 -15.83 12.45 -0.79
C LYS A 8 -15.34 11.08 -0.35
N ALA A 9 -15.79 10.03 -1.03
CA ALA A 9 -15.36 8.67 -0.73
C ALA A 9 -13.86 8.51 -0.98
N LYS A 10 -13.38 9.04 -2.10
CA LYS A 10 -11.96 8.99 -2.45
C LYS A 10 -11.11 9.69 -1.39
N GLN A 11 -11.56 10.86 -0.94
CA GLN A 11 -10.85 11.61 0.09
C GLN A 11 -10.85 10.84 1.42
N ALA A 12 -11.98 10.22 1.78
CA ALA A 12 -12.07 9.44 3.00
C ALA A 12 -11.12 8.24 2.98
N VAL A 13 -11.06 7.53 1.85
CA VAL A 13 -10.15 6.39 1.69
C VAL A 13 -8.70 6.85 1.85
N LEU A 14 -8.35 7.92 1.15
CA LEU A 14 -6.98 8.45 1.20
C LEU A 14 -6.61 8.89 2.62
N ASN A 15 -7.54 9.55 3.32
CA ASN A 15 -7.28 10.01 4.69
C ASN A 15 -7.03 8.83 5.64
N GLU A 16 -7.80 7.75 5.50
CA GLU A 16 -7.61 6.58 6.35
C GLU A 16 -6.23 5.95 6.14
N ILE A 17 -5.81 5.87 4.89
CA ILE A 17 -4.49 5.32 4.57
C ILE A 17 -3.39 6.23 5.10
N ASN A 18 -3.54 7.54 4.90
CA ASN A 18 -2.53 8.51 5.33
C ASN A 18 -2.40 8.60 6.84
N GLN A 19 -3.46 8.38 7.59
CA GLN A 19 -3.45 8.42 9.04
C GLN A 19 -2.90 7.15 9.67
N SER A 20 -2.86 6.07 8.92
CA SER A 20 -2.41 4.79 9.43
C SER A 20 -0.89 4.72 9.43
N SER A 21 -0.34 4.22 10.53
CA SER A 21 1.11 3.96 10.63
C SER A 21 1.50 2.68 9.90
N PHE A 22 0.52 1.87 9.52
CA PHE A 22 0.76 0.59 8.88
C PHE A 22 -0.07 0.47 7.62
N ALA A 23 0.34 -0.40 6.72
CA ALA A 23 -0.44 -0.67 5.53
C ALA A 23 -1.79 -1.27 5.91
N LEU A 24 -2.83 -0.93 5.17
CA LEU A 24 -4.18 -1.38 5.41
C LEU A 24 -4.65 -2.29 4.29
N SER A 25 -5.32 -3.37 4.66
CA SER A 25 -5.96 -4.25 3.70
C SER A 25 -7.25 -3.60 3.22
N GLN A 26 -7.79 -4.13 2.13
CA GLN A 26 -9.02 -3.60 1.57
C GLN A 26 -10.22 -3.76 2.51
N PRO A 27 -10.41 -4.91 3.17
CA PRO A 27 -11.50 -5.00 4.13
C PRO A 27 -11.37 -4.00 5.28
N GLU A 28 -10.15 -3.75 5.74
CA GLU A 28 -9.94 -2.75 6.79
C GLU A 28 -10.32 -1.36 6.32
N ILE A 29 -9.94 -1.02 5.08
CA ILE A 29 -10.29 0.28 4.52
C ILE A 29 -11.80 0.42 4.37
N PHE A 30 -12.44 -0.63 3.85
CA PHE A 30 -13.91 -0.63 3.69
C PHE A 30 -14.61 -0.40 5.02
N ASP A 31 -14.16 -1.09 6.08
CA ASP A 31 -14.75 -0.93 7.39
C ASP A 31 -14.60 0.49 7.93
N ARG A 32 -13.46 1.13 7.65
CA ARG A 32 -13.20 2.49 8.15
C ARG A 32 -13.99 3.56 7.43
N VAL A 33 -14.39 3.30 6.18
CA VAL A 33 -15.18 4.27 5.41
C VAL A 33 -16.63 3.83 5.26
N GLN A 34 -17.11 3.03 6.20
CA GLN A 34 -18.47 2.50 6.18
C GLN A 34 -19.52 3.57 5.99
N GLY A 35 -20.49 3.27 5.14
CA GLY A 35 -21.58 4.20 4.88
C GLY A 35 -21.31 5.21 3.79
N MET A 36 -20.07 5.33 3.31
CA MET A 36 -19.73 6.29 2.27
C MET A 36 -19.84 5.70 0.87
N CYS A 37 -19.53 4.42 0.72
CA CYS A 37 -19.61 3.76 -0.57
C CYS A 37 -19.56 2.25 -0.39
N ASP A 38 -19.85 1.52 -1.46
CA ASP A 38 -19.84 0.06 -1.42
C ASP A 38 -18.42 -0.47 -1.68
N ARG A 39 -18.27 -1.79 -1.58
CA ARG A 39 -17.00 -2.46 -1.76
C ARG A 39 -16.39 -2.24 -3.14
N VAL A 40 -17.22 -2.33 -4.17
CA VAL A 40 -16.75 -2.16 -5.54
C VAL A 40 -16.18 -0.77 -5.73
N THR A 41 -16.84 0.23 -5.15
CA THR A 41 -16.38 1.61 -5.22
C THR A 41 -15.04 1.78 -4.51
N VAL A 42 -14.85 1.13 -3.35
CA VAL A 42 -13.56 1.17 -2.65
C VAL A 42 -12.47 0.58 -3.53
N TYR A 43 -12.71 -0.55 -4.19
CA TYR A 43 -11.74 -1.15 -5.11
C TYR A 43 -11.33 -0.17 -6.21
N ARG A 44 -12.31 0.48 -6.83
CA ARG A 44 -12.04 1.43 -7.91
C ARG A 44 -11.26 2.63 -7.42
N ILE A 45 -11.57 3.11 -6.22
CA ILE A 45 -10.85 4.23 -5.62
C ILE A 45 -9.40 3.85 -5.37
N LEU A 46 -9.17 2.67 -4.79
CA LEU A 46 -7.82 2.20 -4.50
C LEU A 46 -6.99 2.06 -5.77
N ASP A 47 -7.57 1.46 -6.81
CA ASP A 47 -6.87 1.34 -8.10
C ASP A 47 -6.51 2.72 -8.67
N ARG A 48 -7.42 3.66 -8.56
CA ARG A 48 -7.17 5.02 -9.04
C ARG A 48 -6.08 5.71 -8.24
N LEU A 49 -6.10 5.57 -6.91
CA LEU A 49 -5.08 6.18 -6.08
C LEU A 49 -3.70 5.58 -6.34
N VAL A 50 -3.63 4.30 -6.62
CA VAL A 50 -2.37 3.66 -7.02
C VAL A 50 -1.90 4.21 -8.36
N THR A 51 -2.80 4.33 -9.34
CA THR A 51 -2.47 4.88 -10.65
C THR A 51 -2.00 6.33 -10.56
N GLU A 52 -2.60 7.10 -9.64
CA GLU A 52 -2.22 8.49 -9.42
C GLU A 52 -0.98 8.64 -8.54
N ASN A 53 -0.39 7.53 -8.12
CA ASN A 53 0.82 7.50 -7.29
C ASN A 53 0.63 8.16 -5.92
N LYS A 54 -0.58 8.14 -5.40
CA LYS A 54 -0.85 8.69 -4.07
C LYS A 54 -0.71 7.66 -2.98
N ILE A 55 -0.87 6.40 -3.33
CA ILE A 55 -0.63 5.26 -2.44
C ILE A 55 0.08 4.18 -3.23
N HIS A 56 0.68 3.24 -2.54
CA HIS A 56 1.25 2.10 -3.21
C HIS A 56 0.62 0.80 -2.70
N LYS A 57 0.65 -0.18 -3.56
CA LYS A 57 0.09 -1.49 -3.33
C LYS A 57 1.18 -2.42 -2.83
N ILE A 58 0.89 -3.15 -1.78
CA ILE A 58 1.83 -4.11 -1.19
C ILE A 58 1.20 -5.49 -1.30
N VAL A 59 1.93 -6.42 -1.92
CA VAL A 59 1.47 -7.81 -2.02
C VAL A 59 2.19 -8.62 -0.95
N ASN A 60 1.43 -9.16 0.00
CA ASN A 60 1.99 -9.94 1.09
C ASN A 60 2.34 -11.36 0.59
N VAL A 61 3.14 -12.05 1.39
CA VAL A 61 3.60 -13.40 1.02
C VAL A 61 2.44 -14.40 0.92
N ASP A 62 1.33 -14.15 1.59
CA ASP A 62 0.14 -15.00 1.51
C ASP A 62 -0.80 -14.59 0.37
N GLY A 63 -0.42 -13.59 -0.43
CA GLY A 63 -1.22 -13.12 -1.53
C GLY A 63 -2.18 -11.99 -1.21
N THR A 64 -2.34 -11.62 0.06
CA THR A 64 -3.22 -10.51 0.41
C THR A 64 -2.62 -9.19 -0.05
N ILE A 65 -3.50 -8.27 -0.42
CA ILE A 65 -3.10 -6.95 -0.92
C ILE A 65 -3.38 -5.91 0.15
N ASN A 66 -2.37 -5.08 0.41
CA ASN A 66 -2.46 -3.99 1.36
C ASN A 66 -2.05 -2.69 0.68
N TYR A 67 -2.42 -1.58 1.28
CA TYR A 67 -2.15 -0.26 0.70
C TYR A 67 -1.54 0.64 1.76
N ALA A 68 -0.57 1.43 1.35
CA ALA A 68 0.13 2.36 2.22
C ALA A 68 0.37 3.67 1.50
N ARG A 69 0.54 4.74 2.27
CA ARG A 69 0.85 6.03 1.68
C ARG A 69 2.25 6.02 1.06
N CYS A 70 2.40 6.81 0.02
CA CYS A 70 3.70 6.99 -0.63
C CYS A 70 4.39 8.20 0.01
N ILE A 71 5.28 7.96 0.96
CA ILE A 71 6.00 9.05 1.61
C ILE A 71 7.08 9.60 0.70
N ARG A 72 7.73 8.73 -0.08
CA ARG A 72 8.82 9.12 -0.97
C ARG A 72 8.43 9.26 -2.43
N CYS A 73 7.22 8.88 -2.76
CA CYS A 73 6.72 9.06 -4.11
C CYS A 73 6.20 10.48 -4.21
N ASN A 74 7.08 11.42 -4.48
CA ASN A 74 6.63 12.77 -4.78
C ASN A 74 6.26 12.83 -6.26
N ASP A 75 5.80 13.98 -6.70
CA ASP A 75 5.33 14.18 -8.07
C ASP A 75 6.43 14.07 -9.12
N ALA A 76 7.64 13.79 -8.73
CA ALA A 76 8.79 13.77 -9.64
C ALA A 76 8.97 12.43 -10.35
N HIS A 77 8.01 11.55 -10.29
CA HIS A 77 7.90 10.37 -11.15
C HIS A 77 8.87 9.23 -10.93
N GLU A 78 9.73 9.33 -9.98
CA GLU A 78 10.57 8.20 -9.68
C GLU A 78 9.93 7.36 -8.60
N HIS A 79 8.96 6.58 -9.01
CA HIS A 79 8.40 5.56 -8.15
C HIS A 79 9.29 4.35 -8.20
N ALA A 80 10.48 4.51 -7.66
CA ALA A 80 11.27 3.35 -7.38
C ALA A 80 10.63 2.68 -6.18
N HIS A 81 9.63 1.85 -6.42
CA HIS A 81 9.00 1.05 -5.38
C HIS A 81 9.88 -0.12 -5.02
N ASP A 82 11.18 0.13 -4.91
CA ASP A 82 12.16 -0.90 -4.59
C ASP A 82 12.52 -0.91 -3.11
N HIS A 83 11.75 -0.19 -2.28
CA HIS A 83 11.95 -0.27 -0.85
C HIS A 83 11.24 -1.50 -0.27
N LEU A 84 11.76 -1.96 0.85
CA LEU A 84 11.24 -3.15 1.50
C LEU A 84 9.97 -2.90 2.27
N HIS A 85 9.10 -3.91 2.27
CA HIS A 85 7.98 -3.96 3.19
C HIS A 85 8.20 -5.17 4.10
N PHE A 86 7.86 -5.03 5.36
CA PHE A 86 8.00 -6.11 6.33
C PHE A 86 6.64 -6.49 6.87
N SER A 87 6.33 -7.79 6.82
CA SER A 87 5.06 -8.33 7.30
C SER A 87 5.32 -9.18 8.53
N CYS A 88 4.78 -8.77 9.68
CA CYS A 88 4.96 -9.52 10.91
C CYS A 88 3.93 -10.66 10.97
N ILE A 89 4.41 -11.89 11.18
CA ILE A 89 3.52 -13.05 11.25
C ILE A 89 2.77 -13.10 12.58
N THR A 90 3.24 -12.40 13.60
CA THR A 90 2.64 -12.41 14.92
C THR A 90 1.56 -11.35 15.08
N CYS A 91 1.87 -10.08 14.84
CA CYS A 91 0.91 -8.99 14.99
C CYS A 91 0.21 -8.61 13.71
N LYS A 92 0.63 -9.18 12.59
CA LYS A 92 0.02 -8.98 11.27
C LYS A 92 0.20 -7.58 10.68
N LYS A 93 1.01 -6.74 11.30
CA LYS A 93 1.26 -5.41 10.77
C LYS A 93 2.23 -5.47 9.60
N ILE A 94 2.01 -4.60 8.63
CA ILE A 94 2.90 -4.47 7.49
C ILE A 94 3.48 -3.06 7.51
N GLU A 95 4.80 -2.99 7.56
CA GLU A 95 5.53 -1.74 7.63
C GLU A 95 6.34 -1.51 6.38
N CYS A 96 6.50 -0.24 6.02
CA CYS A 96 7.36 0.16 4.93
C CYS A 96 8.73 0.52 5.50
N LEU A 97 9.78 -0.17 5.04
CA LEU A 97 11.14 0.10 5.48
C LEU A 97 11.84 0.94 4.40
N GLU A 98 11.48 2.21 4.36
CA GLU A 98 11.89 3.11 3.28
C GLU A 98 13.39 3.37 3.21
N GLU A 99 14.08 3.23 4.32
CA GLU A 99 15.52 3.48 4.37
C GLU A 99 16.33 2.31 3.83
N HIS A 100 15.70 1.18 3.58
CA HIS A 100 16.39 -0.03 3.14
C HIS A 100 16.00 -0.35 1.71
N LEU A 101 16.80 0.13 0.78
CA LEU A 101 16.58 -0.11 -0.64
C LEU A 101 17.26 -1.41 -1.08
N ILE A 102 16.56 -2.15 -1.91
CA ILE A 102 17.11 -3.35 -2.52
C ILE A 102 17.13 -3.17 -4.02
N HIS A 103 18.28 -3.45 -4.61
CA HIS A 103 18.43 -3.43 -6.06
C HIS A 103 18.29 -4.83 -6.61
N VAL A 104 17.29 -5.02 -7.44
CA VAL A 104 17.07 -6.28 -8.14
C VAL A 104 17.67 -6.16 -9.53
N LYS A 105 18.61 -7.04 -9.84
CA LYS A 105 19.27 -7.03 -11.13
C LYS A 105 18.82 -8.24 -11.94
N LEU A 106 18.24 -7.98 -13.11
CA LEU A 106 17.79 -9.01 -14.03
C LEU A 106 18.61 -8.96 -15.30
N PRO A 107 18.63 -10.04 -16.09
CA PRO A 107 19.22 -9.99 -17.42
C PRO A 107 18.60 -8.88 -18.26
N ASP A 108 19.38 -8.30 -19.16
CA ASP A 108 18.97 -7.12 -19.93
C ASP A 108 17.72 -7.35 -20.80
N THR A 109 17.42 -8.61 -21.11
CA THR A 109 16.25 -8.96 -21.92
C THR A 109 14.93 -8.87 -21.17
N TYR A 110 14.97 -8.73 -19.85
CA TYR A 110 13.77 -8.68 -19.02
C TYR A 110 13.39 -7.23 -18.73
N GLN A 111 12.10 -6.95 -18.78
CA GLN A 111 11.57 -5.64 -18.45
C GLN A 111 10.73 -5.76 -17.17
N ILE A 112 11.08 -4.97 -16.14
CA ILE A 112 10.32 -4.98 -14.89
C ILE A 112 9.14 -4.03 -15.05
N LYS A 113 7.92 -4.53 -14.84
CA LYS A 113 6.71 -3.71 -14.86
C LYS A 113 6.25 -3.38 -13.45
N GLU A 114 6.35 -4.34 -12.55
CA GLU A 114 5.99 -4.15 -11.15
C GLU A 114 6.97 -4.92 -10.29
N LEU A 115 7.26 -4.38 -9.12
CA LEU A 115 8.18 -5.01 -8.18
C LEU A 115 7.56 -4.95 -6.79
N PHE A 116 7.35 -6.11 -6.18
CA PHE A 116 6.81 -6.21 -4.83
C PHE A 116 7.84 -6.92 -3.95
N LEU A 117 8.40 -6.17 -3.00
CA LEU A 117 9.42 -6.70 -2.10
C LEU A 117 8.85 -6.75 -0.68
N THR A 118 8.47 -7.93 -0.24
CA THR A 118 7.90 -8.12 1.09
C THR A 118 8.63 -9.25 1.80
N ILE A 119 9.08 -8.96 3.02
CA ILE A 119 9.74 -9.94 3.86
C ILE A 119 8.79 -10.30 5.00
N SER A 120 8.62 -11.59 5.26
CA SER A 120 7.80 -12.09 6.34
C SER A 120 8.67 -12.52 7.50
N GLY A 121 8.30 -12.14 8.71
CA GLY A 121 9.08 -12.49 9.89
C GLY A 121 8.43 -11.98 11.16
N ILE A 122 9.24 -11.66 12.16
CA ILE A 122 8.77 -11.17 13.46
C ILE A 122 9.32 -9.76 13.67
N CYS A 123 8.42 -8.81 13.93
CA CYS A 123 8.84 -7.42 14.13
C CYS A 123 9.52 -7.22 15.48
N PRO A 124 10.25 -6.10 15.68
CA PRO A 124 10.95 -5.88 16.96
C PRO A 124 10.07 -5.94 18.19
N SER A 125 8.86 -5.37 18.12
CA SER A 125 7.93 -5.40 19.24
C SER A 125 7.52 -6.80 19.61
N CYS A 126 7.29 -7.66 18.63
CA CYS A 126 6.87 -9.05 18.88
C CYS A 126 8.04 -9.93 19.29
N SER A 127 9.26 -9.63 18.83
CA SER A 127 10.43 -10.43 19.19
C SER A 127 10.90 -10.18 20.60
N LEU A 128 10.48 -9.05 21.21
CA LEU A 128 10.84 -8.69 22.57
C LEU A 128 9.87 -9.25 23.61
N SER A 129 8.76 -9.84 23.18
CA SER A 129 7.78 -10.38 24.12
C SER A 129 7.95 -11.87 24.38
#